data_3addefaf3761d0a3011417af28811738
#
_entry.id   3addefaf3761d0a3011417af28811738
#
_cell.length_a   1.000
_cell.length_b   1.000
_cell.length_c   1.000
_cell.angle_alpha   90.00
_cell.angle_beta   90.00
_cell.angle_gamma   90.00
#
_symmetry.space_group_name_H-M   'P 1'
#
loop_
_entity.id
_entity.type
_entity.pdbx_description
1 polymer ?
#
loop_
_entity_poly.entity_id
_entity_poly.type
_entity_poly.pdbx_seq_one_letter_code
_entity_poly.pdbx_strand_id
1 'polypeptide(L)'
;EVNALMCTVPKGKLTTIEQIRESFARKHGAAVACPMTTGIFAWIAAHAANESEEAGVSDTTPYWRTLKAKGELNPKYPGGLVHLSERLRLEGHQIIQRGKRWFVADFKGLLFTPKIHS
;
A
#
# COMPACT_ATOMS: atom_id res chain seq x y z
N GLU A 1 7.65 -11.37 1.72
CA GLU A 1 8.48 -10.14 1.61
C GLU A 1 7.68 -8.89 1.22
N VAL A 2 6.64 -9.03 0.37
CA VAL A 2 5.79 -7.88 0.05
C VAL A 2 5.14 -7.33 1.31
N ASN A 3 4.63 -8.20 2.18
CA ASN A 3 4.06 -7.79 3.46
C ASN A 3 5.08 -7.04 4.31
N ALA A 4 6.32 -7.55 4.39
CA ALA A 4 7.38 -6.90 5.15
C ALA A 4 7.69 -5.50 4.61
N LEU A 5 7.73 -5.34 3.28
CA LEU A 5 7.93 -4.04 2.66
C LEU A 5 6.79 -3.07 2.97
N MET A 6 5.55 -3.54 2.95
CA MET A 6 4.38 -2.73 3.30
C MET A 6 4.45 -2.25 4.75
N CYS A 7 4.96 -3.09 5.65
CA CYS A 7 5.10 -2.74 7.07
C CYS A 7 6.16 -1.66 7.33
N THR A 8 7.09 -1.43 6.39
CA THR A 8 8.15 -0.42 6.59
C THR A 8 7.67 1.01 6.34
N VAL A 9 6.51 1.19 5.72
CA VAL A 9 6.00 2.53 5.37
C VAL A 9 5.51 3.23 6.65
N PRO A 10 6.15 4.33 7.06
CA PRO A 10 5.76 5.02 8.29
C PRO A 10 4.47 5.81 8.13
N LYS A 11 3.85 6.13 9.27
CA LYS A 11 2.67 6.99 9.30
C LYS A 11 2.98 8.33 8.63
N GLY A 12 2.06 8.80 7.79
CA GLY A 12 2.22 10.04 7.04
C GLY A 12 2.97 9.89 5.72
N LYS A 13 3.49 8.71 5.43
CA LYS A 13 4.14 8.39 4.16
C LYS A 13 3.35 7.35 3.39
N LEU A 14 3.64 7.25 2.11
CA LEU A 14 2.94 6.35 1.18
C LEU A 14 3.94 5.56 0.35
N THR A 15 3.49 4.44 -0.20
CA THR A 15 4.22 3.72 -1.22
C THR A 15 3.26 3.31 -2.32
N THR A 16 3.78 2.80 -3.42
CA THR A 16 2.98 2.25 -4.51
C THR A 16 3.42 0.83 -4.81
N ILE A 17 2.58 0.10 -5.52
CA ILE A 17 2.94 -1.24 -5.99
C ILE A 17 4.22 -1.20 -6.83
N GLU A 18 4.41 -0.14 -7.62
CA GLU A 18 5.63 0.03 -8.41
C GLU A 18 6.88 0.15 -7.54
N GLN A 19 6.81 0.91 -6.44
CA GLN A 19 7.92 1.06 -5.52
C GLN A 19 8.28 -0.27 -4.84
N ILE A 20 7.27 -1.02 -4.45
CA ILE A 20 7.47 -2.34 -3.84
C ILE A 20 8.10 -3.29 -4.85
N ARG A 21 7.61 -3.30 -6.08
CA ARG A 21 8.14 -4.12 -7.16
C ARG A 21 9.60 -3.80 -7.45
N GLU A 22 9.95 -2.52 -7.51
CA GLU A 22 11.33 -2.10 -7.74
C GLU A 22 12.26 -2.55 -6.62
N SER A 23 11.84 -2.44 -5.37
CA SER A 23 12.62 -2.91 -4.23
C SER A 23 12.84 -4.42 -4.29
N PHE A 24 11.80 -5.15 -4.67
CA PHE A 24 11.86 -6.59 -4.82
C PHE A 24 12.81 -6.99 -5.97
N ALA A 25 12.72 -6.27 -7.09
CA ALA A 25 13.57 -6.52 -8.24
C ALA A 25 15.05 -6.25 -7.94
N ARG A 26 15.35 -5.23 -7.16
CA ARG A 26 16.73 -4.92 -6.77
C ARG A 26 17.36 -6.05 -5.95
N LYS A 27 16.58 -6.71 -5.11
CA LYS A 27 17.08 -7.80 -4.28
C LYS A 27 17.15 -9.14 -5.03
N HIS A 28 16.10 -9.46 -5.79
CA HIS A 28 15.92 -10.80 -6.38
C HIS A 28 16.08 -10.84 -7.90
N GLY A 29 16.26 -9.68 -8.54
CA GLY A 29 16.33 -9.57 -9.99
C GLY A 29 14.97 -9.31 -10.62
N ALA A 30 14.98 -8.59 -11.75
CA ALA A 30 13.75 -8.17 -12.42
C ALA A 30 12.88 -9.34 -12.90
N ALA A 31 13.47 -10.50 -13.16
CA ALA A 31 12.75 -11.67 -13.65
C ALA A 31 11.72 -12.22 -12.66
N VAL A 32 11.90 -11.97 -11.35
CA VAL A 32 10.98 -12.45 -10.32
C VAL A 32 10.02 -11.37 -9.82
N ALA A 33 10.16 -10.14 -10.28
CA ALA A 33 9.33 -9.01 -9.85
C ALA A 33 8.30 -8.65 -10.91
N CYS A 34 7.16 -9.33 -10.89
CA CYS A 34 6.06 -9.06 -11.81
C CYS A 34 5.06 -8.10 -11.15
N PRO A 35 4.61 -7.03 -11.85
CA PRO A 35 3.63 -6.10 -11.26
C PRO A 35 2.33 -6.78 -10.84
N MET A 36 1.85 -7.74 -11.61
CA MET A 36 0.64 -8.48 -11.29
C MET A 36 0.83 -9.32 -10.02
N THR A 37 1.93 -10.04 -9.92
CA THR A 37 2.25 -10.88 -8.76
C THR A 37 2.43 -10.03 -7.50
N THR A 38 3.13 -8.90 -7.63
CA THR A 38 3.31 -7.96 -6.52
C THR A 38 1.96 -7.44 -6.02
N GLY A 39 1.06 -7.09 -6.93
CA GLY A 39 -0.29 -6.64 -6.59
C GLY A 39 -1.10 -7.70 -5.87
N ILE A 40 -1.00 -8.96 -6.30
CA ILE A 40 -1.69 -10.07 -5.65
C ILE A 40 -1.18 -10.28 -4.22
N PHE A 41 0.13 -10.27 -4.02
CA PHE A 41 0.70 -10.42 -2.67
C PHE A 41 0.32 -9.27 -1.75
N ALA A 42 0.30 -8.04 -2.26
CA ALA A 42 -0.14 -6.88 -1.49
C ALA A 42 -1.62 -7.01 -1.09
N TRP A 43 -2.47 -7.48 -1.99
CA TRP A 43 -3.88 -7.72 -1.71
C TRP A 43 -4.07 -8.79 -0.63
N ILE A 44 -3.33 -9.90 -0.71
CA ILE A 44 -3.36 -10.95 0.30
C ILE A 44 -2.94 -10.40 1.67
N ALA A 45 -1.85 -9.63 1.70
CA ALA A 45 -1.35 -9.01 2.93
C ALA A 45 -2.39 -8.05 3.53
N ALA A 46 -3.08 -7.27 2.70
CA ALA A 46 -4.12 -6.35 3.15
C ALA A 46 -5.29 -7.09 3.81
N HIS A 47 -5.76 -8.15 3.18
CA HIS A 47 -6.88 -8.94 3.74
C HIS A 47 -6.49 -9.69 5.00
N ALA A 48 -5.27 -10.23 5.07
CA ALA A 48 -4.76 -10.87 6.29
C ALA A 48 -4.67 -9.85 7.44
N ALA A 49 -4.20 -8.63 7.16
CA ALA A 49 -4.12 -7.57 8.16
C ALA A 49 -5.51 -7.19 8.68
N ASN A 50 -6.49 -7.08 7.79
CA ASN A 50 -7.86 -6.75 8.18
C ASN A 50 -8.47 -7.85 9.07
N GLU A 51 -8.25 -9.11 8.75
CA GLU A 51 -8.71 -10.22 9.57
C GLU A 51 -8.08 -10.17 10.97
N SER A 52 -6.80 -9.84 11.05
CA SER A 52 -6.09 -9.68 12.33
C SER A 52 -6.68 -8.53 13.15
N GLU A 53 -6.97 -7.39 12.52
CA GLU A 53 -7.59 -6.25 13.19
C GLU A 53 -8.98 -6.62 13.74
N GLU A 54 -9.77 -7.34 12.97
CA GLU A 54 -11.09 -7.82 13.41
C GLU A 54 -10.99 -8.77 14.59
N ALA A 55 -9.89 -9.51 14.70
CA ALA A 55 -9.61 -10.40 15.82
C ALA A 55 -9.01 -9.66 17.03
N GLY A 56 -8.85 -8.34 16.96
CA GLY A 56 -8.34 -7.52 18.06
C GLY A 56 -6.82 -7.37 18.09
N VAL A 57 -6.11 -7.83 17.07
CA VAL A 57 -4.64 -7.69 16.99
C VAL A 57 -4.28 -6.26 16.59
N SER A 58 -3.37 -5.64 17.36
CA SER A 58 -2.77 -4.36 17.00
C SER A 58 -1.48 -4.61 16.18
N ASP A 59 -0.87 -3.55 15.66
CA ASP A 59 0.36 -3.61 14.87
C ASP A 59 0.24 -4.47 13.61
N THR A 60 -0.89 -4.36 12.93
CA THR A 60 -1.10 -5.03 11.66
C THR A 60 -0.50 -4.22 10.51
N THR A 61 -0.33 -4.87 9.34
CA THR A 61 0.20 -4.24 8.14
C THR A 61 -0.63 -3.01 7.75
N PRO A 62 0.00 -1.83 7.59
CA PRO A 62 -0.73 -0.61 7.21
C PRO A 62 -1.02 -0.60 5.71
N TYR A 63 -1.94 -1.46 5.27
CA TYR A 63 -2.23 -1.68 3.84
C TYR A 63 -2.75 -0.43 3.13
N TRP A 64 -3.41 0.49 3.84
CA TRP A 64 -3.92 1.73 3.25
C TRP A 64 -2.82 2.67 2.75
N ARG A 65 -1.56 2.48 3.19
CA ARG A 65 -0.41 3.26 2.75
C ARG A 65 0.17 2.78 1.43
N THR A 66 -0.29 1.64 0.91
CA THR A 66 0.16 1.09 -0.38
C THR A 66 -0.88 1.42 -1.44
N LEU A 67 -0.49 2.24 -2.41
CA LEU A 67 -1.36 2.73 -3.47
C LEU A 67 -1.05 2.04 -4.80
N LYS A 68 -2.01 2.12 -5.72
CA LYS A 68 -1.78 1.79 -7.13
C LYS A 68 -0.91 2.87 -7.76
N ALA A 69 -0.47 2.64 -8.99
CA ALA A 69 0.25 3.64 -9.77
C ALA A 69 -0.50 4.98 -9.74
N LYS A 70 0.23 6.08 -9.81
CA LYS A 70 -0.29 7.46 -9.79
C LYS A 70 -0.99 7.87 -8.49
N GLY A 71 -0.81 7.09 -7.43
CA GLY A 71 -1.40 7.42 -6.12
C GLY A 71 -2.86 7.06 -5.98
N GLU A 72 -3.36 6.15 -6.79
CA GLU A 72 -4.76 5.71 -6.77
C GLU A 72 -5.01 4.73 -5.63
N LEU A 73 -6.14 4.91 -4.90
CA LEU A 73 -6.60 3.96 -3.89
C LEU A 73 -7.11 2.69 -4.57
N ASN A 74 -6.74 1.53 -4.02
CA ASN A 74 -7.18 0.25 -4.58
C ASN A 74 -8.52 -0.17 -3.95
N PRO A 75 -9.63 -0.16 -4.73
CA PRO A 75 -10.95 -0.48 -4.18
C PRO A 75 -11.12 -1.95 -3.76
N LYS A 76 -10.17 -2.80 -4.12
CA LYS A 76 -10.21 -4.23 -3.76
C LYS A 76 -9.63 -4.52 -2.38
N TYR A 77 -9.02 -3.52 -1.74
CA TYR A 77 -8.53 -3.68 -0.37
C TYR A 77 -9.71 -3.68 0.61
N PRO A 78 -9.52 -4.25 1.82
CA PRO A 78 -10.60 -4.38 2.80
C PRO A 78 -11.28 -3.05 3.11
N GLY A 79 -12.60 -3.06 3.20
CA GLY A 79 -13.41 -1.88 3.50
C GLY A 79 -13.67 -0.97 2.32
N GLY A 80 -13.00 -1.16 1.19
CA GLY A 80 -13.20 -0.36 -0.02
C GLY A 80 -12.71 1.07 0.08
N LEU A 81 -13.08 1.90 -0.90
CA LEU A 81 -12.55 3.27 -1.03
C LEU A 81 -12.87 4.16 0.17
N VAL A 82 -14.06 4.04 0.74
CA VAL A 82 -14.45 4.89 1.88
C VAL A 82 -13.57 4.62 3.08
N HIS A 83 -13.37 3.35 3.41
CA HIS A 83 -12.52 2.94 4.54
C HIS A 83 -11.08 3.38 4.34
N LEU A 84 -10.52 3.16 3.15
CA LEU A 84 -9.16 3.57 2.82
C LEU A 84 -8.98 5.07 2.92
N SER A 85 -9.95 5.85 2.40
CA SER A 85 -9.89 7.31 2.46
C SER A 85 -9.93 7.83 3.89
N GLU A 86 -10.73 7.22 4.76
CA GLU A 86 -10.79 7.59 6.17
C GLU A 86 -9.45 7.36 6.87
N ARG A 87 -8.83 6.19 6.63
CA ARG A 87 -7.52 5.87 7.21
C ARG A 87 -6.46 6.86 6.75
N LEU A 88 -6.45 7.19 5.46
CA LEU A 88 -5.47 8.12 4.89
C LEU A 88 -5.71 9.55 5.41
N ARG A 89 -6.94 9.98 5.52
CA ARG A 89 -7.26 11.31 6.08
C ARG A 89 -6.80 11.46 7.53
N LEU A 90 -6.93 10.39 8.31
CA LEU A 90 -6.44 10.38 9.70
C LEU A 90 -4.93 10.56 9.77
N GLU A 91 -4.21 10.23 8.70
CA GLU A 91 -2.76 10.42 8.61
C GLU A 91 -2.37 11.73 7.94
N GLY A 92 -3.34 12.60 7.66
CA GLY A 92 -3.09 13.93 7.12
C GLY A 92 -3.15 14.06 5.61
N HIS A 93 -3.58 13.01 4.90
CA HIS A 93 -3.64 13.05 3.44
C HIS A 93 -4.96 13.62 2.94
N GLN A 94 -4.92 14.27 1.77
CA GLN A 94 -6.10 14.74 1.07
C GLN A 94 -6.45 13.76 -0.03
N ILE A 95 -7.75 13.49 -0.18
CA ILE A 95 -8.26 12.54 -1.18
C ILE A 95 -8.94 13.33 -2.30
N ILE A 96 -8.57 13.03 -3.52
CA ILE A 96 -9.17 13.62 -4.73
C ILE A 96 -9.98 12.53 -5.43
N GLN A 97 -11.22 12.84 -5.78
CA GLN A 97 -12.07 11.94 -6.55
C GLN A 97 -12.13 12.41 -8.01
N ARG A 98 -11.86 11.49 -8.93
CA ARG A 98 -11.98 11.73 -10.37
C ARG A 98 -12.84 10.62 -10.97
N GLY A 99 -14.13 10.92 -11.19
CA GLY A 99 -15.08 9.91 -11.60
C GLY A 99 -15.22 8.83 -10.54
N LYS A 100 -14.97 7.58 -10.92
CA LYS A 100 -15.02 6.44 -9.99
C LYS A 100 -13.68 6.15 -9.32
N ARG A 101 -12.64 6.92 -9.63
CA ARG A 101 -11.30 6.72 -9.10
C ARG A 101 -10.98 7.73 -8.01
N TRP A 102 -10.34 7.26 -6.96
CA TRP A 102 -9.94 8.10 -5.83
C TRP A 102 -8.42 8.07 -5.70
N PHE A 103 -7.81 9.24 -5.48
CA PHE A 103 -6.37 9.43 -5.46
C PHE A 103 -5.96 10.22 -4.23
N VAL A 104 -4.70 10.04 -3.81
CA VAL A 104 -4.10 10.91 -2.79
C VAL A 104 -3.46 12.12 -3.48
N ALA A 105 -3.82 13.33 -3.03
CA ALA A 105 -3.23 14.57 -3.53
C ALA A 105 -1.74 14.63 -3.14
N ASP A 106 -0.91 15.10 -4.07
CA ASP A 106 0.53 15.30 -3.84
C ASP A 106 1.27 14.05 -3.36
N PHE A 107 0.82 12.87 -3.78
CA PHE A 107 1.39 11.62 -3.30
C PHE A 107 2.89 11.48 -3.57
N LYS A 108 3.39 12.10 -4.65
CA LYS A 108 4.81 12.00 -5.04
C LYS A 108 5.76 12.55 -3.97
N GLY A 109 5.37 13.64 -3.29
CA GLY A 109 6.16 14.21 -2.21
C GLY A 109 6.12 13.39 -0.93
N LEU A 110 5.22 12.41 -0.85
CA LEU A 110 5.00 11.59 0.33
C LEU A 110 5.51 10.16 0.15
N LEU A 111 6.06 9.85 -1.03
CA LEU A 111 6.52 8.50 -1.34
C LEU A 111 7.70 8.09 -0.46
N PHE A 112 7.58 6.88 0.05
CA PHE A 112 8.63 6.19 0.80
C PHE A 112 9.01 4.95 -0.02
N THR A 113 10.30 4.79 -0.28
CA THR A 113 10.78 3.60 -1.01
C THR A 113 11.14 2.52 -0.01
N PRO A 114 10.33 1.46 0.10
CA PRO A 114 10.65 0.35 1.00
C PRO A 114 11.95 -0.33 0.58
N LYS A 115 12.75 -0.73 1.55
CA LYS A 115 14.00 -1.44 1.30
C LYS A 115 13.99 -2.76 2.04
N ILE A 116 14.46 -3.79 1.34
CA ILE A 116 14.67 -5.10 1.95
C ILE A 116 16.05 -5.09 2.58
N HIS A 117 16.09 -5.28 3.88
CA HIS A 117 17.35 -5.43 4.60
C HIS A 117 17.79 -6.89 4.51
N SER A 118 18.98 -7.10 4.03
CA SER A 118 19.55 -8.44 3.92
C SER A 118 20.41 -8.78 5.13
#